data_ee648672bfa14fba8709955a06e19c8c
#
_entry.id   ee648672bfa14fba8709955a06e19c8c
#
_cell.length_a   1.000
_cell.length_b   1.000
_cell.length_c   1.000
_cell.angle_alpha   90.00
_cell.angle_beta   90.00
_cell.angle_gamma   90.00
#
_symmetry.space_group_name_H-M   'P 1'
#
loop_
_entity.id
_entity.type
_entity.pdbx_description
1 polymer ?
#
loop_
_entity_poly.entity_id
_entity_poly.type
_entity_poly.pdbx_seq_one_letter_code
_entity_poly.pdbx_strand_id
1 'polypeptide(L)'
;GSVKGVATGDMGIARDGSHKDDYMPGMELHAKYTFFAEGVRGHLTKLLKPQFALDADCEPQVYGIGIKELWDIPPEQHSAGRVIHSQGWPLTDANGGAFLYHHANNQVALGFVVWLNYSNPYLSPFEEFQRWKTHPEVKKILAGGRRVSYGARAISDGGWQSVPKLAFPGGALIGCSAGFVNVPRIKGSHTAMKSGMLAADAAVEA
;
A
#
# COMPACT_ATOMS: atom_id res chain seq x y z
N GLY A 1 28.96 -6.01 5.30
CA GLY A 1 28.91 -6.18 3.85
C GLY A 1 28.07 -5.10 3.18
N SER A 2 27.94 -5.14 1.86
CA SER A 2 27.11 -4.23 1.07
C SER A 2 26.20 -5.02 0.13
N VAL A 3 25.07 -4.46 -0.23
CA VAL A 3 24.22 -4.97 -1.30
C VAL A 3 24.96 -4.83 -2.64
N LYS A 4 24.93 -5.87 -3.47
CA LYS A 4 25.61 -5.91 -4.78
C LYS A 4 24.62 -5.99 -5.95
N GLY A 5 23.35 -6.15 -5.64
CA GLY A 5 22.28 -6.35 -6.59
C GLY A 5 21.20 -7.27 -6.05
N VAL A 6 20.49 -7.93 -6.92
CA VAL A 6 19.44 -8.89 -6.58
C VAL A 6 19.59 -10.17 -7.39
N ALA A 7 19.23 -11.29 -6.78
CA ALA A 7 19.10 -12.57 -7.48
C ALA A 7 17.61 -12.85 -7.72
N THR A 8 17.25 -13.21 -8.94
CA THR A 8 15.92 -13.71 -9.27
C THR A 8 15.84 -15.20 -8.95
N GLY A 9 14.64 -15.70 -8.60
CA GLY A 9 14.42 -17.14 -8.49
C GLY A 9 14.23 -17.80 -9.86
N ASP A 10 14.33 -19.12 -9.89
CA ASP A 10 13.99 -19.90 -11.07
C ASP A 10 12.52 -19.72 -11.43
N MET A 11 12.21 -19.65 -12.71
CA MET A 11 10.85 -19.62 -13.25
C MET A 11 10.50 -20.90 -13.97
N GLY A 12 9.21 -21.17 -14.18
CA GLY A 12 8.78 -22.40 -14.85
C GLY A 12 8.97 -23.66 -14.00
N ILE A 13 8.91 -23.54 -12.68
CA ILE A 13 8.92 -24.69 -11.75
C ILE A 13 7.47 -25.14 -11.49
N ALA A 14 7.16 -26.41 -11.68
CA ALA A 14 5.90 -27.02 -11.34
C ALA A 14 5.77 -27.20 -9.81
N ARG A 15 4.54 -27.50 -9.33
CA ARG A 15 4.26 -27.63 -7.89
C ARG A 15 5.03 -28.77 -7.22
N ASP A 16 5.40 -29.80 -7.98
CA ASP A 16 6.21 -30.94 -7.54
C ASP A 16 7.72 -30.72 -7.63
N GLY A 17 8.14 -29.52 -8.06
CA GLY A 17 9.55 -29.15 -8.24
C GLY A 17 10.13 -29.48 -9.62
N SER A 18 9.38 -30.12 -10.52
CA SER A 18 9.85 -30.42 -11.87
C SER A 18 9.91 -29.14 -12.74
N HIS A 19 10.77 -29.17 -13.74
CA HIS A 19 10.85 -28.07 -14.73
C HIS A 19 9.73 -28.22 -15.76
N LYS A 20 9.05 -27.12 -16.05
CA LYS A 20 8.12 -27.01 -17.16
C LYS A 20 8.88 -26.65 -18.45
N ASP A 21 8.17 -26.67 -19.59
CA ASP A 21 8.75 -26.34 -20.91
C ASP A 21 9.27 -24.90 -20.98
N ASP A 22 8.72 -23.99 -20.14
CA ASP A 22 9.10 -22.59 -20.03
C ASP A 22 10.10 -22.33 -18.88
N TYR A 23 10.79 -23.36 -18.38
CA TYR A 23 11.78 -23.21 -17.31
C TYR A 23 12.91 -22.25 -17.70
N MET A 24 13.19 -21.31 -16.82
CA MET A 24 14.35 -20.42 -16.91
C MET A 24 15.05 -20.36 -15.54
N PRO A 25 16.37 -20.59 -15.48
CA PRO A 25 17.12 -20.44 -14.25
C PRO A 25 17.13 -18.99 -13.78
N GLY A 26 17.23 -18.82 -12.47
CA GLY A 26 17.44 -17.50 -11.86
C GLY A 26 18.78 -16.89 -12.30
N MET A 27 18.85 -15.57 -12.20
CA MET A 27 20.07 -14.82 -12.55
C MET A 27 20.40 -13.79 -11.47
N GLU A 28 21.66 -13.43 -11.36
CA GLU A 28 22.13 -12.34 -10.53
C GLU A 28 22.20 -11.05 -11.35
N LEU A 29 21.52 -10.01 -10.86
CA LEU A 29 21.54 -8.66 -11.44
C LEU A 29 22.42 -7.78 -10.56
N HIS A 30 23.67 -7.56 -10.99
CA HIS A 30 24.63 -6.75 -10.27
C HIS A 30 24.44 -5.26 -10.56
N ALA A 31 24.55 -4.42 -9.52
CA ALA A 31 24.42 -2.97 -9.63
C ALA A 31 25.33 -2.26 -8.61
N LYS A 32 25.72 -1.01 -8.92
CA LYS A 32 26.41 -0.14 -7.95
C LYS A 32 25.52 0.20 -6.77
N TYR A 33 24.25 0.49 -7.07
CA TYR A 33 23.21 0.80 -6.07
C TYR A 33 21.93 0.06 -6.42
N THR A 34 21.20 -0.39 -5.38
CA THR A 34 19.91 -1.06 -5.51
C THR A 34 18.85 -0.30 -4.70
N PHE A 35 17.77 0.12 -5.34
CA PHE A 35 16.66 0.80 -4.67
C PHE A 35 15.51 -0.17 -4.43
N PHE A 36 15.07 -0.26 -3.17
CA PHE A 36 14.02 -1.17 -2.75
C PHE A 36 12.68 -0.43 -2.66
N ALA A 37 11.84 -0.65 -3.67
CA ALA A 37 10.51 -0.06 -3.83
C ALA A 37 9.42 -1.13 -3.77
N GLU A 38 9.56 -2.11 -2.88
CA GLU A 38 8.73 -3.32 -2.82
C GLU A 38 7.35 -3.09 -2.17
N GLY A 39 7.05 -1.84 -1.81
CA GLY A 39 5.81 -1.51 -1.12
C GLY A 39 5.87 -1.75 0.39
N VAL A 40 4.69 -1.81 1.01
CA VAL A 40 4.53 -1.75 2.47
C VAL A 40 5.16 -2.94 3.23
N ARG A 41 5.26 -4.11 2.60
CA ARG A 41 5.78 -5.35 3.21
C ARG A 41 6.68 -6.14 2.24
N GLY A 42 7.70 -5.47 1.72
CA GLY A 42 8.67 -6.08 0.82
C GLY A 42 9.41 -7.26 1.44
N HIS A 43 9.66 -8.31 0.67
CA HIS A 43 10.36 -9.50 1.15
C HIS A 43 11.84 -9.20 1.45
N LEU A 44 12.51 -8.51 0.53
CA LEU A 44 13.91 -8.13 0.70
C LEU A 44 14.07 -7.04 1.78
N THR A 45 13.17 -6.07 1.81
CA THR A 45 13.14 -5.04 2.85
C THR A 45 13.11 -5.63 4.26
N LYS A 46 12.35 -6.73 4.47
CA LYS A 46 12.31 -7.44 5.77
C LYS A 46 13.66 -8.07 6.16
N LEU A 47 14.46 -8.48 5.19
CA LEU A 47 15.79 -9.02 5.43
C LEU A 47 16.83 -7.92 5.65
N LEU A 48 16.70 -6.82 4.92
CA LEU A 48 17.61 -5.68 5.01
C LEU A 48 17.51 -4.93 6.34
N LYS A 49 16.30 -4.79 6.89
CA LYS A 49 16.08 -4.09 8.16
C LYS A 49 16.94 -4.64 9.30
N PRO A 50 16.88 -5.91 9.68
CA PRO A 50 17.75 -6.45 10.71
C PRO A 50 19.22 -6.53 10.29
N GLN A 51 19.52 -6.80 9.01
CA GLN A 51 20.90 -6.91 8.51
C GLN A 51 21.68 -5.61 8.68
N PHE A 52 21.05 -4.47 8.47
CA PHE A 52 21.67 -3.14 8.56
C PHE A 52 21.14 -2.31 9.75
N ALA A 53 20.39 -2.92 10.66
CA ALA A 53 19.77 -2.26 11.82
C ALA A 53 19.01 -0.97 11.42
N LEU A 54 18.23 -1.04 10.33
CA LEU A 54 17.61 0.16 9.74
C LEU A 54 16.50 0.74 10.61
N ASP A 55 15.82 -0.09 11.41
CA ASP A 55 14.71 0.29 12.28
C ASP A 55 15.07 0.32 13.77
N ALA A 56 16.38 0.39 14.11
CA ALA A 56 16.85 0.42 15.49
C ALA A 56 16.46 1.72 16.22
N ASP A 57 16.41 2.84 15.50
CA ASP A 57 16.23 4.19 16.05
C ASP A 57 14.87 4.81 15.67
N CYS A 58 13.88 4.00 15.26
CA CYS A 58 12.56 4.49 14.93
C CYS A 58 11.46 3.69 15.66
N GLU A 59 10.27 4.30 15.76
CA GLU A 59 9.12 3.62 16.35
C GLU A 59 8.63 2.46 15.46
N PRO A 60 8.01 1.42 16.04
CA PRO A 60 7.42 0.35 15.27
C PRO A 60 6.41 0.85 14.24
N GLN A 61 6.43 0.26 13.04
CA GLN A 61 5.48 0.61 11.99
C GLN A 61 4.07 0.16 12.35
N VAL A 62 3.10 1.04 12.13
CA VAL A 62 1.67 0.72 12.18
C VAL A 62 1.18 0.42 10.76
N TYR A 63 0.34 -0.59 10.65
CA TYR A 63 -0.23 -1.02 9.36
C TYR A 63 -1.73 -0.87 9.34
N GLY A 64 -2.26 -0.49 8.19
CA GLY A 64 -3.68 -0.53 7.88
C GLY A 64 -3.97 -1.47 6.72
N ILE A 65 -5.23 -1.89 6.60
CA ILE A 65 -5.76 -2.53 5.41
C ILE A 65 -6.75 -1.59 4.73
N GLY A 66 -6.53 -1.30 3.46
CA GLY A 66 -7.47 -0.57 2.63
C GLY A 66 -8.18 -1.52 1.68
N ILE A 67 -9.50 -1.57 1.76
CA ILE A 67 -10.37 -2.30 0.83
C ILE A 67 -11.05 -1.26 -0.03
N LYS A 68 -11.07 -1.47 -1.35
CA LYS A 68 -11.70 -0.53 -2.28
C LYS A 68 -12.51 -1.23 -3.35
N GLU A 69 -13.50 -0.52 -3.84
CA GLU A 69 -14.39 -0.97 -4.92
C GLU A 69 -14.54 0.14 -5.96
N LEU A 70 -14.78 -0.27 -7.20
CA LEU A 70 -15.21 0.60 -8.28
C LEU A 70 -16.63 0.24 -8.64
N TRP A 71 -17.51 1.24 -8.76
CA TRP A 71 -18.92 1.07 -9.07
C TRP A 71 -19.32 1.93 -10.27
N ASP A 72 -20.16 1.37 -11.16
CA ASP A 72 -20.97 2.14 -12.09
C ASP A 72 -22.25 2.56 -11.34
N ILE A 73 -22.61 3.83 -11.41
CA ILE A 73 -23.82 4.35 -10.75
C ILE A 73 -24.71 5.08 -11.75
N PRO A 74 -26.03 5.21 -11.44
CA PRO A 74 -26.93 5.99 -12.27
C PRO A 74 -26.45 7.46 -12.45
N PRO A 75 -26.59 8.04 -13.67
CA PRO A 75 -26.12 9.39 -13.95
C PRO A 75 -26.67 10.47 -13.02
N GLU A 76 -27.92 10.33 -12.58
CA GLU A 76 -28.59 11.27 -11.67
C GLU A 76 -28.01 11.30 -10.26
N GLN A 77 -27.24 10.28 -9.89
CA GLN A 77 -26.53 10.22 -8.60
C GLN A 77 -25.07 10.63 -8.73
N HIS A 78 -24.60 10.82 -9.96
CA HIS A 78 -23.22 11.15 -10.23
C HIS A 78 -22.94 12.65 -10.17
N SER A 79 -21.77 13.03 -9.65
CA SER A 79 -21.28 14.40 -9.59
C SER A 79 -19.78 14.40 -9.85
N ALA A 80 -19.37 14.53 -11.11
CA ALA A 80 -17.98 14.44 -11.53
C ALA A 80 -17.05 15.33 -10.69
N GLY A 81 -15.96 14.76 -10.22
CA GLY A 81 -14.96 15.45 -9.40
C GLY A 81 -15.34 15.61 -7.92
N ARG A 82 -16.52 15.17 -7.49
CA ARG A 82 -16.88 15.16 -6.07
C ARG A 82 -16.02 14.19 -5.31
N VAL A 83 -15.46 14.65 -4.18
CA VAL A 83 -14.62 13.88 -3.26
C VAL A 83 -15.25 13.92 -1.88
N ILE A 84 -15.45 12.78 -1.28
CA ILE A 84 -15.97 12.63 0.08
C ILE A 84 -14.94 11.82 0.89
N HIS A 85 -14.57 12.34 2.05
CA HIS A 85 -13.82 11.60 3.06
C HIS A 85 -14.67 11.51 4.32
N SER A 86 -14.62 10.37 5.00
CA SER A 86 -15.26 10.16 6.30
C SER A 86 -14.32 9.45 7.26
N GLN A 87 -14.54 9.65 8.55
CA GLN A 87 -13.76 9.03 9.61
C GLN A 87 -14.69 8.56 10.72
N GLY A 88 -14.27 7.53 11.44
CA GLY A 88 -14.99 6.96 12.56
C GLY A 88 -16.02 5.93 12.12
N TRP A 89 -17.30 6.25 12.16
CA TRP A 89 -18.37 5.28 11.89
C TRP A 89 -18.11 4.47 10.60
N PRO A 90 -18.32 3.12 10.61
CA PRO A 90 -18.89 2.28 11.68
C PRO A 90 -17.88 1.81 12.74
N LEU A 91 -16.63 2.22 12.67
CA LEU A 91 -15.59 1.84 13.64
C LEU A 91 -15.84 2.52 14.99
N THR A 92 -15.72 1.76 16.07
CA THR A 92 -15.90 2.23 17.47
C THR A 92 -14.61 2.14 18.26
N ASP A 93 -13.86 1.07 18.08
CA ASP A 93 -12.65 0.71 18.85
C ASP A 93 -11.41 0.51 17.96
N ALA A 94 -11.53 0.86 16.68
CA ALA A 94 -10.44 0.86 15.70
C ALA A 94 -10.35 2.21 14.99
N ASN A 95 -9.14 2.62 14.65
CA ASN A 95 -8.92 3.79 13.82
C ASN A 95 -9.12 3.43 12.33
N GLY A 96 -9.60 4.41 11.58
CA GLY A 96 -9.81 4.23 10.16
C GLY A 96 -10.74 5.27 9.57
N GLY A 97 -11.07 5.09 8.31
CA GLY A 97 -11.94 6.01 7.58
C GLY A 97 -12.22 5.52 6.19
N ALA A 98 -12.99 6.30 5.46
CA ALA A 98 -13.40 5.96 4.10
C ALA A 98 -13.26 7.13 3.14
N PHE A 99 -13.23 6.80 1.87
CA PHE A 99 -13.32 7.76 0.78
C PHE A 99 -14.33 7.32 -0.26
N LEU A 100 -14.89 8.28 -0.97
CA LEU A 100 -15.73 8.09 -2.14
C LEU A 100 -15.40 9.17 -3.16
N TYR A 101 -14.96 8.79 -4.35
CA TYR A 101 -14.55 9.69 -5.42
C TYR A 101 -15.40 9.47 -6.67
N HIS A 102 -16.04 10.52 -7.16
CA HIS A 102 -16.75 10.48 -8.42
C HIS A 102 -15.77 10.70 -9.58
N HIS A 103 -15.51 9.65 -10.33
CA HIS A 103 -14.66 9.66 -11.53
C HIS A 103 -15.45 10.08 -12.77
N ALA A 104 -14.84 10.01 -13.95
CA ALA A 104 -15.54 10.12 -15.23
C ALA A 104 -16.50 8.92 -15.45
N ASN A 105 -17.35 9.03 -16.47
CA ASN A 105 -18.20 7.94 -16.97
C ASN A 105 -19.15 7.33 -15.93
N ASN A 106 -19.72 8.16 -15.04
CA ASN A 106 -20.64 7.72 -13.98
C ASN A 106 -20.05 6.65 -13.06
N GLN A 107 -18.75 6.68 -12.86
CA GLN A 107 -18.07 5.77 -11.96
C GLN A 107 -17.75 6.43 -10.61
N VAL A 108 -17.83 5.65 -9.55
CA VAL A 108 -17.34 6.02 -8.23
C VAL A 108 -16.36 4.99 -7.72
N ALA A 109 -15.22 5.46 -7.25
CA ALA A 109 -14.29 4.66 -6.46
C ALA A 109 -14.54 4.93 -4.98
N LEU A 110 -14.75 3.87 -4.22
CA LEU A 110 -14.90 3.96 -2.78
C LEU A 110 -13.94 3.01 -2.08
N GLY A 111 -13.51 3.37 -0.90
CA GLY A 111 -12.64 2.55 -0.09
C GLY A 111 -12.79 2.81 1.39
N PHE A 112 -12.40 1.81 2.14
CA PHE A 112 -12.46 1.79 3.58
C PHE A 112 -11.13 1.30 4.14
N VAL A 113 -10.56 2.02 5.08
CA VAL A 113 -9.27 1.72 5.70
C VAL A 113 -9.48 1.43 7.17
N VAL A 114 -8.90 0.36 7.66
CA VAL A 114 -8.89 0.01 9.08
C VAL A 114 -7.44 -0.20 9.52
N TRP A 115 -7.02 0.45 10.60
CA TRP A 115 -5.73 0.18 11.23
C TRP A 115 -5.74 -1.20 11.88
N LEU A 116 -4.67 -1.96 11.68
CA LEU A 116 -4.60 -3.37 12.10
C LEU A 116 -4.17 -3.57 13.56
N ASN A 117 -4.05 -2.51 14.33
CA ASN A 117 -3.72 -2.55 15.76
C ASN A 117 -4.95 -2.57 16.68
N TYR A 118 -6.13 -2.87 16.15
CA TYR A 118 -7.35 -3.03 16.95
C TYR A 118 -7.27 -4.29 17.84
N SER A 119 -7.94 -4.23 18.99
CA SER A 119 -7.93 -5.29 20.01
C SER A 119 -9.03 -6.34 19.82
N ASN A 120 -10.10 -5.99 19.13
CA ASN A 120 -11.25 -6.86 18.93
C ASN A 120 -10.97 -7.94 17.85
N PRO A 121 -10.78 -9.23 18.20
CA PRO A 121 -10.48 -10.27 17.23
C PRO A 121 -11.64 -10.60 16.28
N TYR A 122 -12.85 -10.15 16.59
CA TYR A 122 -14.05 -10.36 15.76
C TYR A 122 -14.30 -9.22 14.77
N LEU A 123 -13.52 -8.14 14.82
CA LEU A 123 -13.63 -7.06 13.85
C LEU A 123 -13.16 -7.54 12.47
N SER A 124 -14.05 -7.46 11.49
CA SER A 124 -13.74 -7.75 10.10
C SER A 124 -13.70 -6.46 9.29
N PRO A 125 -12.54 -6.02 8.78
CA PRO A 125 -12.45 -4.83 7.93
C PRO A 125 -13.39 -4.87 6.71
N PHE A 126 -13.63 -6.07 6.16
CA PHE A 126 -14.57 -6.26 5.06
C PHE A 126 -16.01 -5.97 5.50
N GLU A 127 -16.45 -6.54 6.63
CA GLU A 127 -17.82 -6.33 7.14
C GLU A 127 -18.04 -4.87 7.56
N GLU A 128 -17.04 -4.22 8.15
CA GLU A 128 -17.12 -2.79 8.48
C GLU A 128 -17.26 -1.93 7.21
N PHE A 129 -16.60 -2.31 6.12
CA PHE A 129 -16.80 -1.66 4.82
C PHE A 129 -18.23 -1.88 4.28
N GLN A 130 -18.79 -3.08 4.43
CA GLN A 130 -20.19 -3.32 4.04
C GLN A 130 -21.15 -2.46 4.90
N ARG A 131 -20.92 -2.37 6.22
CA ARG A 131 -21.69 -1.50 7.11
C ARG A 131 -21.59 -0.03 6.69
N TRP A 132 -20.39 0.47 6.38
CA TRP A 132 -20.20 1.83 5.92
C TRP A 132 -21.04 2.15 4.68
N LYS A 133 -21.18 1.22 3.75
CA LYS A 133 -22.04 1.39 2.57
C LYS A 133 -23.53 1.49 2.90
N THR A 134 -23.95 1.08 4.08
CA THR A 134 -25.36 1.25 4.54
C THR A 134 -25.67 2.65 5.08
N HIS A 135 -24.65 3.49 5.27
CA HIS A 135 -24.89 4.88 5.70
C HIS A 135 -25.81 5.58 4.68
N PRO A 136 -26.85 6.31 5.13
CA PRO A 136 -27.86 6.90 4.24
C PRO A 136 -27.29 7.67 3.04
N GLU A 137 -26.28 8.50 3.25
CA GLU A 137 -25.66 9.29 2.18
C GLU A 137 -24.87 8.42 1.17
N VAL A 138 -24.19 7.38 1.65
CA VAL A 138 -23.45 6.46 0.79
C VAL A 138 -24.40 5.56 0.02
N LYS A 139 -25.37 4.98 0.73
CA LYS A 139 -26.42 4.13 0.14
C LYS A 139 -27.17 4.84 -0.97
N LYS A 140 -27.50 6.14 -0.78
CA LYS A 140 -28.16 6.97 -1.80
C LYS A 140 -27.33 7.07 -3.07
N ILE A 141 -26.02 7.26 -2.97
CA ILE A 141 -25.11 7.35 -4.12
C ILE A 141 -24.98 6.00 -4.85
N LEU A 142 -25.01 4.89 -4.11
CA LEU A 142 -24.82 3.56 -4.68
C LEU A 142 -26.12 2.87 -5.13
N ALA A 143 -27.29 3.45 -4.85
CA ALA A 143 -28.58 2.87 -5.17
C ALA A 143 -28.73 2.65 -6.69
N GLY A 144 -29.13 1.44 -7.12
CA GLY A 144 -29.22 1.08 -8.54
C GLY A 144 -27.87 0.89 -9.23
N GLY A 145 -26.75 1.11 -8.52
CA GLY A 145 -25.41 0.92 -9.07
C GLY A 145 -24.95 -0.54 -9.06
N ARG A 146 -23.88 -0.81 -9.78
CA ARG A 146 -23.24 -2.12 -9.90
C ARG A 146 -21.75 -2.04 -9.59
N ARG A 147 -21.26 -2.94 -8.72
CA ARG A 147 -19.82 -3.07 -8.48
C ARG A 147 -19.13 -3.66 -9.71
N VAL A 148 -18.12 -2.96 -10.22
CA VAL A 148 -17.33 -3.34 -11.40
C VAL A 148 -16.08 -4.11 -11.01
N SER A 149 -15.37 -3.63 -9.98
CA SER A 149 -14.13 -4.24 -9.51
C SER A 149 -13.92 -4.01 -8.02
N TYR A 150 -12.99 -4.75 -7.44
CA TYR A 150 -12.59 -4.61 -6.05
C TYR A 150 -11.13 -4.99 -5.85
N GLY A 151 -10.55 -4.57 -4.74
CA GLY A 151 -9.21 -4.95 -4.33
C GLY A 151 -8.91 -4.52 -2.91
N ALA A 152 -7.84 -5.08 -2.36
CA ALA A 152 -7.36 -4.69 -1.04
C ALA A 152 -5.84 -4.54 -1.07
N ARG A 153 -5.33 -3.65 -0.22
CA ARG A 153 -3.90 -3.40 -0.08
C ARG A 153 -3.59 -2.99 1.36
N ALA A 154 -2.50 -3.55 1.91
CA ALA A 154 -1.94 -3.02 3.14
C ALA A 154 -1.29 -1.66 2.89
N ILE A 155 -1.30 -0.81 3.89
CA ILE A 155 -0.66 0.50 3.91
C ILE A 155 0.15 0.67 5.20
N SER A 156 1.16 1.54 5.17
CA SER A 156 1.95 1.91 6.34
C SER A 156 1.43 3.22 6.91
N ASP A 157 0.97 3.20 8.15
CA ASP A 157 0.32 4.34 8.83
C ASP A 157 1.06 4.82 10.08
N GLY A 158 2.30 4.37 10.29
CA GLY A 158 3.11 4.74 11.45
C GLY A 158 3.60 6.19 11.44
N GLY A 159 3.55 6.87 10.29
CA GLY A 159 3.98 8.26 10.17
C GLY A 159 5.49 8.44 10.19
N TRP A 160 5.92 9.71 10.40
CA TRP A 160 7.33 10.09 10.36
C TRP A 160 8.22 9.34 11.36
N GLN A 161 7.72 9.13 12.57
CA GLN A 161 8.46 8.46 13.65
C GLN A 161 8.78 6.98 13.36
N SER A 162 8.07 6.36 12.40
CA SER A 162 8.28 4.98 11.99
C SER A 162 9.09 4.83 10.70
N VAL A 163 9.63 5.95 10.17
CA VAL A 163 10.51 5.91 9.01
C VAL A 163 11.89 5.40 9.44
N PRO A 164 12.37 4.28 8.87
CA PRO A 164 13.66 3.71 9.23
C PRO A 164 14.82 4.51 8.62
N LYS A 165 16.04 4.18 8.97
CA LYS A 165 17.22 4.62 8.23
C LYS A 165 17.09 4.16 6.78
N LEU A 166 17.21 5.10 5.84
CA LEU A 166 16.89 4.84 4.43
C LEU A 166 18.06 4.26 3.66
N ALA A 167 19.24 4.82 3.86
CA ALA A 167 20.44 4.44 3.11
C ALA A 167 21.31 3.45 3.89
N PHE A 168 21.85 2.49 3.18
CA PHE A 168 22.78 1.48 3.67
C PHE A 168 23.80 1.14 2.58
N PRO A 169 24.90 0.44 2.88
CA PRO A 169 25.92 0.13 1.89
C PRO A 169 25.36 -0.62 0.68
N GLY A 170 25.40 0.02 -0.48
CA GLY A 170 24.95 -0.50 -1.78
C GLY A 170 23.47 -0.35 -2.07
N GLY A 171 22.70 0.43 -1.27
CA GLY A 171 21.28 0.63 -1.58
C GLY A 171 20.51 1.57 -0.68
N ALA A 172 19.22 1.73 -1.00
CA ALA A 172 18.29 2.52 -0.19
C ALA A 172 16.86 2.01 -0.29
N LEU A 173 16.07 2.29 0.79
CA LEU A 173 14.62 2.12 0.80
C LEU A 173 13.94 3.37 0.25
N ILE A 174 12.95 3.20 -0.63
CA ILE A 174 12.16 4.29 -1.19
C ILE A 174 10.66 3.99 -1.13
N GLY A 175 9.83 5.01 -1.22
CA GLY A 175 8.38 4.88 -1.24
C GLY A 175 7.81 4.20 0.00
N CYS A 176 6.87 3.29 -0.20
CA CYS A 176 6.22 2.58 0.91
C CYS A 176 7.10 1.51 1.57
N SER A 177 8.22 1.11 0.95
CA SER A 177 9.23 0.27 1.63
C SER A 177 9.88 1.02 2.79
N ALA A 178 10.01 2.34 2.66
CA ALA A 178 10.45 3.24 3.73
C ALA A 178 9.30 3.72 4.64
N GLY A 179 8.04 3.45 4.30
CA GLY A 179 6.89 3.92 5.06
C GLY A 179 6.48 5.37 4.78
N PHE A 180 6.80 5.92 3.60
CA PHE A 180 6.52 7.31 3.24
C PHE A 180 5.04 7.59 2.91
N VAL A 181 4.13 7.21 3.78
CA VAL A 181 2.73 7.65 3.71
C VAL A 181 2.56 8.91 4.56
N ASN A 182 2.04 9.98 3.95
CA ASN A 182 1.64 11.16 4.70
C ASN A 182 0.26 10.90 5.30
N VAL A 183 0.24 10.41 6.52
CA VAL A 183 -0.99 9.98 7.22
C VAL A 183 -2.01 11.10 7.33
N PRO A 184 -1.68 12.33 7.78
CA PRO A 184 -2.64 13.43 7.86
C PRO A 184 -3.29 13.79 6.51
N ARG A 185 -2.58 13.57 5.40
CA ARG A 185 -3.11 13.79 4.04
C ARG A 185 -3.70 12.56 3.40
N ILE A 186 -3.61 11.38 4.06
CA ILE A 186 -4.08 10.09 3.56
C ILE A 186 -3.48 9.74 2.19
N LYS A 187 -2.27 10.20 1.90
CA LYS A 187 -1.62 10.07 0.59
C LYS A 187 -0.14 9.71 0.73
N GLY A 188 0.32 8.80 -0.12
CA GLY A 188 1.71 8.35 -0.18
C GLY A 188 2.39 8.58 -1.54
N SER A 189 1.62 8.83 -2.61
CA SER A 189 2.19 8.91 -3.96
C SER A 189 3.23 10.02 -4.13
N HIS A 190 2.95 11.22 -3.63
CA HIS A 190 3.86 12.37 -3.75
C HIS A 190 5.15 12.17 -2.95
N THR A 191 5.08 11.57 -1.76
CA THR A 191 6.25 11.26 -0.93
C THR A 191 7.05 10.11 -1.53
N ALA A 192 6.39 9.10 -2.08
CA ALA A 192 7.06 8.00 -2.78
C ALA A 192 7.83 8.49 -4.01
N MET A 193 7.22 9.33 -4.85
CA MET A 193 7.89 9.95 -6.00
C MET A 193 9.09 10.79 -5.57
N LYS A 194 8.90 11.66 -4.57
CA LYS A 194 9.99 12.52 -4.08
C LYS A 194 11.14 11.72 -3.52
N SER A 195 10.87 10.62 -2.79
CA SER A 195 11.93 9.74 -2.27
C SER A 195 12.74 9.09 -3.38
N GLY A 196 12.06 8.67 -4.46
CA GLY A 196 12.75 8.11 -5.65
C GLY A 196 13.64 9.15 -6.35
N MET A 197 13.15 10.38 -6.51
CA MET A 197 13.94 11.48 -7.09
C MET A 197 15.21 11.76 -6.27
N LEU A 198 15.07 11.93 -4.95
CA LEU A 198 16.21 12.19 -4.07
C LEU A 198 17.22 11.03 -4.05
N ALA A 199 16.74 9.79 -4.10
CA ALA A 199 17.61 8.63 -4.16
C ALA A 199 18.38 8.56 -5.49
N ALA A 200 17.73 8.93 -6.61
CA ALA A 200 18.40 8.99 -7.92
C ALA A 200 19.46 10.09 -7.96
N ASP A 201 19.14 11.30 -7.47
CA ASP A 201 20.07 12.42 -7.41
C ASP A 201 21.33 12.04 -6.58
N ALA A 202 21.11 11.47 -5.39
CA ALA A 202 22.21 11.02 -4.51
C ALA A 202 23.07 9.91 -5.14
N ALA A 203 22.48 9.01 -5.94
CA ALA A 203 23.23 7.95 -6.61
C ALA A 203 24.07 8.46 -7.79
N VAL A 204 23.69 9.57 -8.40
CA VAL A 204 24.47 10.22 -9.49
C VAL A 204 25.66 11.00 -8.90
N GLU A 205 25.50 11.58 -7.71
CA GLU A 205 26.54 12.35 -7.03
C GLU A 205 27.59 11.46 -6.34
N ALA A 206 27.29 10.18 -6.06
CA ALA A 206 28.16 9.23 -5.35
C ALA A 206 29.08 8.42 -6.28
#